data_19c5d506770e27e5616a52f0652c24cd
#
_entry.id   19c5d506770e27e5616a52f0652c24cd
#
_cell.length_a   1.000
_cell.length_b   1.000
_cell.length_c   1.000
_cell.angle_alpha   90.00
_cell.angle_beta   90.00
_cell.angle_gamma   90.00
#
_symmetry.space_group_name_H-M   'P 1'
#
loop_
_entity.id
_entity.type
_entity.pdbx_description
1 polymer ?
#
loop_
_entity_poly.entity_id
_entity_poly.type
_entity_poly.pdbx_seq_one_letter_code
_entity_poly.pdbx_strand_id
1 'polypeptide(L)'
;SCDYLLGRSAERNGMMLTADELPNPDKMKDNVYHGSVLPTMNKKLISNSLNVLYAKIAECHSKALTTEVSSYLMMAVAKMFRLLYSAEPHNAPSLFSVEARRWPGYSSAVMQMNESNVEALLAGEDVGTGEGVKDPSCLAMTTESLTREFPLYTPSLLNLVKTSETRVKGISPEQ
;
A
#
# COMPACT_ATOMS: atom_id res chain seq x y z
N SER A 1 5.82 9.69 -22.01
CA SER A 1 5.93 10.38 -20.72
C SER A 1 6.21 9.36 -19.64
N CYS A 2 7.08 9.69 -18.66
CA CYS A 2 7.38 8.79 -17.52
C CYS A 2 6.13 8.50 -16.70
N ASP A 3 5.18 9.42 -16.64
CA ASP A 3 3.92 9.25 -15.90
C ASP A 3 3.00 8.17 -16.50
N TYR A 4 3.09 7.97 -17.81
CA TYR A 4 2.40 6.86 -18.48
C TYR A 4 2.99 5.49 -18.07
N LEU A 5 4.33 5.40 -17.99
CA LEU A 5 5.02 4.17 -17.58
C LEU A 5 4.84 3.85 -16.10
N LEU A 6 4.55 4.86 -15.28
CA LEU A 6 4.26 4.73 -13.86
C LEU A 6 2.76 4.55 -13.56
N GLY A 7 1.92 4.42 -14.59
CA GLY A 7 0.48 4.29 -14.45
C GLY A 7 -0.25 5.54 -13.91
N ARG A 8 0.42 6.69 -13.96
CA ARG A 8 -0.13 7.97 -13.49
C ARG A 8 -0.94 8.72 -14.55
N SER A 9 -0.91 8.27 -15.80
CA SER A 9 -1.73 8.80 -16.87
C SER A 9 -2.27 7.68 -17.76
N ALA A 10 -3.54 7.75 -18.13
CA ALA A 10 -4.17 6.79 -19.05
C ALA A 10 -3.83 7.06 -20.51
N GLU A 11 -3.34 8.25 -20.81
CA GLU A 11 -2.99 8.64 -22.17
C GLU A 11 -1.50 9.00 -22.29
N ARG A 12 -0.93 8.66 -23.46
CA ARG A 12 0.45 8.98 -23.82
C ARG A 12 0.76 10.50 -23.77
N ASN A 13 -0.26 11.33 -23.68
CA ASN A 13 -0.21 12.78 -23.71
C ASN A 13 -0.18 13.47 -22.32
N GLY A 14 0.01 12.72 -21.23
CA GLY A 14 0.32 13.33 -19.93
C GLY A 14 -0.86 13.90 -19.15
N MET A 15 -2.11 13.54 -19.48
CA MET A 15 -3.23 13.83 -18.58
C MET A 15 -3.07 13.03 -17.29
N MET A 16 -2.97 13.72 -16.17
CA MET A 16 -3.00 13.09 -14.84
C MET A 16 -4.42 12.59 -14.59
N LEU A 17 -4.55 11.26 -14.42
CA LEU A 17 -5.78 10.68 -13.89
C LEU A 17 -5.87 11.01 -12.39
N THR A 18 -7.02 11.48 -11.97
CA THR A 18 -7.36 11.52 -10.55
C THR A 18 -7.57 10.09 -10.04
N ALA A 19 -7.38 9.88 -8.73
CA ALA A 19 -7.59 8.55 -8.12
C ALA A 19 -9.00 7.99 -8.36
N ASP A 20 -10.00 8.87 -8.59
CA ASP A 20 -11.39 8.53 -8.90
C ASP A 20 -11.61 8.15 -10.37
N GLU A 21 -10.70 8.53 -11.27
CA GLU A 21 -10.72 8.20 -12.69
C GLU A 21 -10.02 6.87 -13.02
N LEU A 22 -9.29 6.31 -12.05
CA LEU A 22 -8.77 4.95 -12.19
C LEU A 22 -9.96 3.97 -12.29
N PRO A 23 -9.90 2.99 -13.21
CA PRO A 23 -10.97 2.03 -13.36
C PRO A 23 -11.32 1.40 -12.01
N ASN A 24 -12.55 1.64 -11.54
CA ASN A 24 -13.03 0.97 -10.35
C ASN A 24 -13.25 -0.51 -10.71
N PRO A 25 -12.48 -1.44 -10.17
CA PRO A 25 -12.63 -2.86 -10.49
C PRO A 25 -14.00 -3.41 -10.09
N ASP A 26 -14.78 -2.68 -9.27
CA ASP A 26 -16.16 -3.06 -8.91
C ASP A 26 -17.17 -2.79 -10.04
N LYS A 27 -16.77 -2.03 -11.08
CA LYS A 27 -17.57 -1.83 -12.31
C LYS A 27 -17.30 -2.87 -13.39
N MET A 28 -16.32 -3.75 -13.23
CA MET A 28 -16.14 -4.90 -14.09
C MET A 28 -17.23 -5.93 -13.78
N LYS A 29 -18.20 -6.06 -14.67
CA LYS A 29 -19.45 -6.85 -14.53
C LYS A 29 -19.28 -8.35 -14.32
N ASP A 30 -18.07 -8.88 -14.32
CA ASP A 30 -17.80 -10.33 -14.25
C ASP A 30 -16.82 -10.74 -13.15
N ASN A 31 -16.80 -10.02 -12.03
CA ASN A 31 -16.09 -10.51 -10.85
C ASN A 31 -16.89 -11.64 -10.18
N VAL A 32 -16.90 -12.78 -10.85
CA VAL A 32 -17.52 -14.01 -10.38
C VAL A 32 -16.60 -14.68 -9.35
N TYR A 33 -16.48 -14.07 -8.17
CA TYR A 33 -16.13 -14.84 -6.98
C TYR A 33 -17.37 -15.62 -6.58
N HIS A 34 -17.55 -16.80 -7.19
CA HIS A 34 -18.68 -17.69 -6.94
C HIS A 34 -18.94 -17.84 -5.43
N GLY A 35 -19.87 -17.09 -4.89
CA GLY A 35 -20.43 -17.25 -3.55
C GLY A 35 -19.59 -16.79 -2.36
N SER A 36 -18.35 -16.29 -2.52
CA SER A 36 -17.56 -15.81 -1.39
C SER A 36 -17.55 -14.27 -1.32
N VAL A 37 -18.06 -13.73 -0.22
CA VAL A 37 -18.01 -12.29 0.09
C VAL A 37 -16.64 -11.87 0.59
N LEU A 38 -15.80 -12.82 1.04
CA LEU A 38 -14.53 -12.56 1.73
C LEU A 38 -13.51 -11.77 0.88
N PRO A 39 -13.24 -12.09 -0.41
CA PRO A 39 -12.29 -11.32 -1.20
C PRO A 39 -12.73 -9.86 -1.42
N THR A 40 -14.03 -9.63 -1.63
CA THR A 40 -14.58 -8.28 -1.78
C THR A 40 -14.48 -7.49 -0.49
N MET A 41 -14.76 -8.13 0.65
CA MET A 41 -14.59 -7.50 1.98
C MET A 41 -13.14 -7.14 2.24
N ASN A 42 -12.19 -8.07 2.04
CA ASN A 42 -10.77 -7.81 2.27
C ASN A 42 -10.24 -6.69 1.38
N LYS A 43 -10.62 -6.67 0.09
CA LYS A 43 -10.28 -5.60 -0.81
C LYS A 43 -10.80 -4.25 -0.30
N LYS A 44 -12.06 -4.19 0.14
CA LYS A 44 -12.65 -2.97 0.69
C LYS A 44 -11.98 -2.52 1.97
N LEU A 45 -11.64 -3.44 2.88
CA LEU A 45 -10.87 -3.14 4.09
C LEU A 45 -9.53 -2.49 3.75
N ILE A 46 -8.79 -3.05 2.81
CA ILE A 46 -7.49 -2.53 2.38
C ILE A 46 -7.66 -1.16 1.73
N SER A 47 -8.53 -1.02 0.73
CA SER A 47 -8.76 0.25 0.03
C SER A 47 -9.14 1.39 0.96
N ASN A 48 -10.11 1.15 1.86
CA ASN A 48 -10.57 2.17 2.80
C ASN A 48 -9.48 2.55 3.80
N SER A 49 -8.69 1.58 4.26
CA SER A 49 -7.57 1.83 5.16
C SER A 49 -6.47 2.64 4.51
N LEU A 50 -6.19 2.39 3.23
CA LEU A 50 -5.25 3.18 2.44
C LEU A 50 -5.69 4.64 2.31
N ASN A 51 -6.99 4.91 2.14
CA ASN A 51 -7.49 6.28 2.08
C ASN A 51 -7.18 7.06 3.38
N VAL A 52 -7.36 6.45 4.54
CA VAL A 52 -7.02 7.07 5.82
C VAL A 52 -5.50 7.25 5.96
N LEU A 53 -4.72 6.21 5.63
CA LEU A 53 -3.26 6.24 5.70
C LEU A 53 -2.69 7.40 4.87
N TYR A 54 -3.08 7.50 3.60
CA TYR A 54 -2.58 8.55 2.72
C TYR A 54 -3.05 9.95 3.12
N ALA A 55 -4.27 10.10 3.62
CA ALA A 55 -4.74 11.38 4.15
C ALA A 55 -3.88 11.83 5.33
N LYS A 56 -3.57 10.93 6.26
CA LYS A 56 -2.70 11.27 7.43
C LYS A 56 -1.26 11.57 7.03
N ILE A 57 -0.69 10.83 6.09
CA ILE A 57 0.65 11.14 5.58
C ILE A 57 0.68 12.52 4.90
N ALA A 58 -0.37 12.87 4.16
CA ALA A 58 -0.47 14.17 3.49
C ALA A 58 -0.45 15.35 4.47
N GLU A 59 -1.03 15.19 5.67
CA GLU A 59 -1.00 16.22 6.72
C GLU A 59 0.41 16.55 7.21
N CYS A 60 1.35 15.61 7.09
CA CYS A 60 2.75 15.82 7.45
C CYS A 60 3.56 16.61 6.42
N HIS A 61 3.00 16.85 5.24
CA HIS A 61 3.65 17.56 4.12
C HIS A 61 5.05 17.04 3.76
N SER A 62 5.34 15.77 4.09
CA SER A 62 6.62 15.12 3.79
C SER A 62 6.51 14.27 2.51
N LYS A 63 7.16 14.76 1.45
CA LYS A 63 7.28 14.00 0.19
C LYS A 63 8.08 12.72 0.40
N ALA A 64 9.13 12.76 1.21
CA ALA A 64 9.96 11.60 1.52
C ALA A 64 9.13 10.51 2.20
N LEU A 65 8.37 10.85 3.25
CA LEU A 65 7.50 9.91 3.95
C LEU A 65 6.48 9.27 2.99
N THR A 66 5.83 10.08 2.15
CA THR A 66 4.89 9.58 1.14
C THR A 66 5.57 8.61 0.16
N THR A 67 6.80 8.93 -0.26
CA THR A 67 7.58 8.10 -1.21
C THR A 67 7.92 6.74 -0.59
N GLU A 68 8.44 6.72 0.64
CA GLU A 68 8.86 5.48 1.31
C GLU A 68 7.66 4.56 1.62
N VAL A 69 6.59 5.12 2.18
CA VAL A 69 5.36 4.35 2.44
C VAL A 69 4.75 3.80 1.14
N SER A 70 4.70 4.62 0.08
CA SER A 70 4.18 4.17 -1.22
C SER A 70 5.06 3.08 -1.84
N SER A 71 6.38 3.21 -1.74
CA SER A 71 7.34 2.21 -2.23
C SER A 71 7.14 0.86 -1.54
N TYR A 72 6.99 0.86 -0.22
CA TYR A 72 6.71 -0.35 0.56
C TYR A 72 5.42 -1.04 0.09
N LEU A 73 4.33 -0.29 -0.02
CA LEU A 73 3.03 -0.82 -0.43
C LEU A 73 3.05 -1.35 -1.87
N MET A 74 3.68 -0.62 -2.80
CA MET A 74 3.86 -1.08 -4.18
C MET A 74 4.67 -2.36 -4.23
N MET A 75 5.73 -2.47 -3.42
CA MET A 75 6.56 -3.68 -3.36
C MET A 75 5.77 -4.87 -2.80
N ALA A 76 4.93 -4.68 -1.77
CA ALA A 76 4.07 -5.71 -1.22
C ALA A 76 3.10 -6.26 -2.28
N VAL A 77 2.46 -5.37 -3.04
CA VAL A 77 1.57 -5.76 -4.15
C VAL A 77 2.35 -6.49 -5.25
N ALA A 78 3.51 -5.97 -5.65
CA ALA A 78 4.34 -6.57 -6.69
C ALA A 78 4.83 -7.99 -6.30
N LYS A 79 5.18 -8.20 -5.03
CA LYS A 79 5.56 -9.53 -4.52
C LYS A 79 4.42 -10.53 -4.65
N MET A 80 3.22 -10.17 -4.23
CA MET A 80 2.06 -11.05 -4.33
C MET A 80 1.67 -11.29 -5.78
N PHE A 81 1.64 -10.25 -6.61
CA PHE A 81 1.36 -10.39 -8.03
C PHE A 81 2.34 -11.35 -8.71
N ARG A 82 3.64 -11.19 -8.46
CA ARG A 82 4.66 -12.05 -9.07
C ARG A 82 4.51 -13.51 -8.66
N LEU A 83 4.20 -13.79 -7.39
CA LEU A 83 3.94 -15.16 -6.93
C LEU A 83 2.76 -15.77 -7.67
N LEU A 84 1.65 -15.06 -7.78
CA LEU A 84 0.46 -15.53 -8.48
C LEU A 84 0.73 -15.73 -9.97
N TYR A 85 1.38 -14.76 -10.61
CA TYR A 85 1.71 -14.83 -12.04
C TYR A 85 2.64 -16.02 -12.36
N SER A 86 3.66 -16.24 -11.53
CA SER A 86 4.65 -17.30 -11.74
C SER A 86 4.12 -18.70 -11.38
N ALA A 87 2.95 -18.81 -10.75
CA ALA A 87 2.32 -20.09 -10.45
C ALA A 87 1.74 -20.76 -11.72
N GLU A 88 1.48 -19.98 -12.77
CA GLU A 88 0.99 -20.51 -14.06
C GLU A 88 2.17 -20.65 -15.05
N PRO A 89 2.53 -21.90 -15.44
CA PRO A 89 3.70 -22.16 -16.28
C PRO A 89 3.64 -21.53 -17.69
N HIS A 90 2.44 -21.26 -18.21
CA HIS A 90 2.25 -20.66 -19.54
C HIS A 90 2.44 -19.14 -19.52
N ASN A 91 2.50 -18.52 -18.36
CA ASN A 91 2.76 -17.09 -18.25
C ASN A 91 4.22 -16.78 -18.60
N ALA A 92 4.40 -15.85 -19.55
CA ALA A 92 5.72 -15.52 -20.05
C ALA A 92 6.59 -14.87 -18.96
N PRO A 93 7.75 -15.45 -18.60
CA PRO A 93 8.64 -14.88 -17.57
C PRO A 93 9.26 -13.55 -17.96
N SER A 94 9.22 -13.18 -19.24
CA SER A 94 9.73 -11.93 -19.79
C SER A 94 9.06 -10.66 -19.25
N LEU A 95 7.92 -10.80 -18.52
CA LEU A 95 7.32 -9.69 -17.78
C LEU A 95 8.25 -9.14 -16.69
N PHE A 96 9.16 -9.96 -16.17
CA PHE A 96 10.03 -9.62 -15.05
C PHE A 96 11.49 -9.52 -15.49
N SER A 97 12.12 -8.38 -15.28
CA SER A 97 13.54 -8.15 -15.59
C SER A 97 14.50 -8.71 -14.53
N VAL A 98 14.04 -8.88 -13.28
CA VAL A 98 14.84 -9.46 -12.20
C VAL A 98 14.64 -10.97 -12.17
N GLU A 99 15.74 -11.72 -12.07
CA GLU A 99 15.71 -13.20 -11.98
C GLU A 99 14.83 -13.67 -10.81
N ALA A 100 14.05 -14.73 -11.05
CA ALA A 100 13.15 -15.31 -10.04
C ALA A 100 13.86 -15.71 -8.74
N ARG A 101 15.11 -16.25 -8.85
CA ARG A 101 15.89 -16.66 -7.70
C ARG A 101 16.33 -15.51 -6.80
N ARG A 102 16.59 -14.33 -7.37
CA ARG A 102 17.07 -13.16 -6.62
C ARG A 102 15.94 -12.30 -6.09
N TRP A 103 14.80 -12.33 -6.76
CA TRP A 103 13.65 -11.49 -6.45
C TRP A 103 13.20 -11.54 -4.98
N PRO A 104 13.03 -12.72 -4.33
CA PRO A 104 12.53 -12.75 -2.95
C PRO A 104 13.43 -12.01 -1.98
N GLY A 105 14.74 -12.20 -2.08
CA GLY A 105 15.72 -11.51 -1.23
C GLY A 105 15.76 -10.01 -1.49
N TYR A 106 15.85 -9.61 -2.74
CA TYR A 106 15.94 -8.19 -3.12
C TYR A 106 14.67 -7.43 -2.77
N SER A 107 13.50 -7.99 -3.05
CA SER A 107 12.24 -7.34 -2.70
C SER A 107 12.03 -7.21 -1.19
N SER A 108 12.46 -8.19 -0.42
CA SER A 108 12.43 -8.10 1.05
C SER A 108 13.41 -7.06 1.58
N ALA A 109 14.62 -6.98 1.03
CA ALA A 109 15.59 -5.96 1.41
C ALA A 109 15.09 -4.54 1.12
N VAL A 110 14.45 -4.33 -0.04
CA VAL A 110 13.82 -3.04 -0.38
C VAL A 110 12.73 -2.68 0.61
N MET A 111 11.85 -3.62 0.98
CA MET A 111 10.79 -3.36 1.97
C MET A 111 11.36 -3.00 3.34
N GLN A 112 12.37 -3.73 3.82
CA GLN A 112 13.06 -3.42 5.08
C GLN A 112 13.73 -2.05 5.05
N MET A 113 14.34 -1.67 3.94
CA MET A 113 14.93 -0.34 3.75
C MET A 113 13.85 0.75 3.80
N ASN A 114 12.71 0.56 3.14
CA ASN A 114 11.60 1.51 3.21
C ASN A 114 11.07 1.64 4.65
N GLU A 115 10.93 0.54 5.41
CA GLU A 115 10.53 0.56 6.81
C GLU A 115 11.51 1.40 7.65
N SER A 116 12.81 1.11 7.54
CA SER A 116 13.85 1.85 8.26
C SER A 116 13.87 3.33 7.88
N ASN A 117 13.67 3.66 6.61
CA ASN A 117 13.59 5.05 6.16
C ASN A 117 12.34 5.75 6.73
N VAL A 118 11.20 5.07 6.80
CA VAL A 118 9.99 5.61 7.44
C VAL A 118 10.25 5.89 8.92
N GLU A 119 10.88 4.96 9.64
CA GLU A 119 11.22 5.15 11.06
C GLU A 119 12.14 6.37 11.26
N ALA A 120 13.20 6.49 10.46
CA ALA A 120 14.12 7.64 10.51
C ALA A 120 13.41 8.95 10.20
N LEU A 121 12.58 9.00 9.14
CA LEU A 121 11.81 10.19 8.78
C LEU A 121 10.84 10.60 9.89
N LEU A 122 10.18 9.65 10.56
CA LEU A 122 9.29 9.91 11.68
C LEU A 122 10.04 10.39 12.93
N ALA A 123 11.32 10.01 13.09
CA ALA A 123 12.23 10.54 14.11
C ALA A 123 12.77 11.94 13.77
N GLY A 124 12.42 12.49 12.62
CA GLY A 124 12.89 13.80 12.14
C GLY A 124 14.26 13.76 11.45
N GLU A 125 14.76 12.57 11.12
CA GLU A 125 16.04 12.38 10.43
C GLU A 125 15.87 12.49 8.92
N ASP A 126 16.89 13.02 8.25
CA ASP A 126 16.92 13.04 6.80
C ASP A 126 17.38 11.69 6.24
N VAL A 127 16.74 11.27 5.18
CA VAL A 127 17.11 10.06 4.42
C VAL A 127 17.40 10.41 2.96
N GLY A 128 17.94 9.48 2.19
CA GLY A 128 18.31 9.72 0.79
C GLY A 128 17.17 10.22 -0.12
N THR A 129 15.90 10.05 0.30
CA THR A 129 14.71 10.52 -0.41
C THR A 129 14.24 11.92 0.03
N GLY A 130 14.79 12.48 1.11
CA GLY A 130 14.50 13.83 1.57
C GLY A 130 14.48 14.01 3.08
N GLU A 131 13.95 15.17 3.49
CA GLU A 131 13.92 15.63 4.88
C GLU A 131 12.92 14.88 5.75
N GLY A 132 13.28 14.71 7.03
CA GLY A 132 12.43 14.14 8.06
C GLY A 132 11.18 14.95 8.37
N VAL A 133 10.25 14.34 9.09
CA VAL A 133 9.00 14.98 9.54
C VAL A 133 9.37 15.98 10.65
N LYS A 134 9.13 17.27 10.40
CA LYS A 134 9.50 18.36 11.32
C LYS A 134 8.58 18.45 12.54
N ASP A 135 7.32 18.10 12.35
CA ASP A 135 6.31 18.13 13.42
C ASP A 135 5.49 16.84 13.40
N PRO A 136 5.81 15.87 14.26
CA PRO A 136 5.07 14.62 14.34
C PRO A 136 3.63 14.76 14.85
N SER A 137 3.23 15.95 15.34
CA SER A 137 1.85 16.20 15.76
C SER A 137 0.84 16.06 14.61
N CYS A 138 1.30 16.18 13.35
CA CYS A 138 0.49 15.88 12.15
C CYS A 138 -0.08 14.45 12.16
N LEU A 139 0.58 13.52 12.87
CA LEU A 139 0.16 12.13 12.99
C LEU A 139 -0.67 11.84 14.26
N ALA A 140 -1.04 12.89 15.01
CA ALA A 140 -1.89 12.70 16.19
C ALA A 140 -3.26 12.15 15.79
N MET A 141 -3.59 10.97 16.29
CA MET A 141 -4.83 10.27 15.97
C MET A 141 -5.42 9.63 17.23
N THR A 142 -6.73 9.77 17.37
CA THR A 142 -7.54 8.97 18.31
C THR A 142 -8.66 8.28 17.53
N THR A 143 -9.28 7.27 18.12
CA THR A 143 -10.44 6.62 17.50
C THR A 143 -11.56 7.61 17.22
N GLU A 144 -11.75 8.59 18.11
CA GLU A 144 -12.78 9.63 18.00
C GLU A 144 -12.45 10.61 16.87
N SER A 145 -11.19 11.08 16.77
CA SER A 145 -10.78 11.98 15.68
C SER A 145 -10.88 11.30 14.33
N LEU A 146 -10.38 10.07 14.21
CA LEU A 146 -10.49 9.27 12.99
C LEU A 146 -11.95 9.05 12.56
N THR A 147 -12.83 8.73 13.51
CA THR A 147 -14.26 8.50 13.21
C THR A 147 -14.94 9.79 12.75
N ARG A 148 -14.56 10.94 13.32
CA ARG A 148 -15.09 12.24 12.90
C ARG A 148 -14.58 12.66 11.53
N GLU A 149 -13.29 12.47 11.25
CA GLU A 149 -12.65 12.90 10.01
C GLU A 149 -12.94 11.94 8.85
N PHE A 150 -12.98 10.64 9.13
CA PHE A 150 -13.13 9.58 8.13
C PHE A 150 -14.27 8.60 8.48
N PRO A 151 -15.51 9.05 8.66
CA PRO A 151 -16.61 8.22 9.17
C PRO A 151 -16.87 6.98 8.33
N LEU A 152 -16.64 7.04 7.01
CA LEU A 152 -16.86 5.92 6.09
C LEU A 152 -15.69 4.91 6.07
N TYR A 153 -14.49 5.32 6.43
CA TYR A 153 -13.28 4.51 6.28
C TYR A 153 -12.73 3.97 7.61
N THR A 154 -12.93 4.70 8.70
CA THR A 154 -12.42 4.31 10.03
C THR A 154 -12.85 2.90 10.49
N PRO A 155 -14.11 2.45 10.29
CA PRO A 155 -14.48 1.09 10.65
C PRO A 155 -13.66 0.02 9.92
N SER A 156 -13.30 0.28 8.67
CA SER A 156 -12.45 -0.62 7.88
C SER A 156 -11.02 -0.65 8.43
N LEU A 157 -10.44 0.51 8.74
CA LEU A 157 -9.10 0.62 9.31
C LEU A 157 -9.00 -0.12 10.66
N LEU A 158 -9.94 0.13 11.57
CA LEU A 158 -9.95 -0.52 12.88
C LEU A 158 -10.10 -2.04 12.78
N ASN A 159 -10.92 -2.52 11.83
CA ASN A 159 -11.06 -3.95 11.58
C ASN A 159 -9.78 -4.55 10.97
N LEU A 160 -9.13 -3.84 10.05
CA LEU A 160 -7.84 -4.26 9.47
C LEU A 160 -6.80 -4.40 10.58
N VAL A 161 -6.65 -3.39 11.46
CA VAL A 161 -5.72 -3.42 12.59
C VAL A 161 -6.01 -4.61 13.50
N LYS A 162 -7.27 -4.79 13.93
CA LYS A 162 -7.68 -5.92 14.78
C LYS A 162 -7.35 -7.26 14.14
N THR A 163 -7.60 -7.41 12.85
CA THR A 163 -7.33 -8.66 12.12
C THR A 163 -5.83 -8.94 12.04
N SER A 164 -5.02 -7.92 11.81
CA SER A 164 -3.56 -8.02 11.75
C SER A 164 -2.97 -8.39 13.11
N GLU A 165 -3.40 -7.72 14.18
CA GLU A 165 -2.99 -8.01 15.55
C GLU A 165 -3.32 -9.45 15.96
N THR A 166 -4.51 -9.94 15.59
CA THR A 166 -4.91 -11.33 15.86
C THR A 166 -4.00 -12.33 15.14
N ARG A 167 -3.58 -12.03 13.92
CA ARG A 167 -2.65 -12.90 13.17
C ARG A 167 -1.26 -12.94 13.81
N VAL A 168 -0.76 -11.78 14.24
CA VAL A 168 0.55 -11.70 14.91
C VAL A 168 0.54 -12.45 16.23
N LYS A 169 -0.51 -12.29 17.05
CA LYS A 169 -0.68 -13.03 18.31
C LYS A 169 -0.73 -14.54 18.10
N GLY A 170 -1.34 -15.03 17.02
CA GLY A 170 -1.37 -16.45 16.68
C GLY A 170 -0.04 -17.06 16.27
N ILE A 171 0.99 -16.23 16.00
CA ILE A 171 2.36 -16.70 15.70
C ILE A 171 3.22 -16.70 16.96
N SER A 172 2.92 -15.86 17.96
CA SER A 172 3.64 -15.85 19.23
C SER A 172 3.35 -17.13 19.99
N PRO A 173 4.38 -17.92 20.40
CA PRO A 173 4.14 -19.04 21.28
C PRO A 173 3.51 -18.54 22.58
N GLU A 174 2.45 -19.21 23.01
CA GLU A 174 1.84 -18.95 24.31
C GLU A 174 2.92 -19.02 25.40
N GLN A 175 3.09 -17.92 26.13
CA GLN A 175 3.91 -17.89 27.35
C GLN A 175 3.15 -18.52 28.50
#